data_883b981c8db8ef5bf1ea967ffca3632e
#
_entry.id   883b981c8db8ef5bf1ea967ffca3632e
#
_cell.length_a   1.000
_cell.length_b   1.000
_cell.length_c   1.000
_cell.angle_alpha   90.00
_cell.angle_beta   90.00
_cell.angle_gamma   90.00
#
_symmetry.space_group_name_H-M   'P 1'
#
loop_
_entity.id
_entity.type
_entity.pdbx_description
1 polymer ?
#
loop_
_entity_poly.entity_id
_entity_poly.type
_entity_poly.pdbx_seq_one_letter_code
_entity_poly.pdbx_strand_id
1 'polypeptide(L)'
;MKKIFILAIGLVFGLSTCAYAGPHASTKMYNNAPIRTSFVLPAVDGLNCYTADLHVHSFYSDGEVSPAERVKEAWTDGLDIMALTDHIETRRQERDMLKFLKAYAPDKEKGFDPINTRCSRGVHADERGIVSDLNFSFELAKKAAKNYPELTLIKGTEISREPVHIGHYCALFTKDNNIIYSRDDAQAIRNAKKQGALITHNHPGWERTSTDYTEFEKKIYAEGLIDGIEITNGKDFYPEIVNRAVEKKLYMVSATDIHATTASIFGKQKFYRDMTLIFAKDKSEASLRKAFLSQKTLGYCGGYIIGEKSLLEKFFRASVTVVPAGTTKKGLRVSITNNTSFDYTLNDNGRIITLPAFHTVSATLTGDKAIYTVENMIHTSNQRLVVEFKLAK
;
A
#
# COMPACT_ATOMS: atom_id res chain seq x y z
N MET A 1 12.46 71.45 12.67
CA MET A 1 12.30 70.60 11.49
C MET A 1 12.16 69.14 11.94
N LYS A 2 10.94 68.66 12.14
CA LYS A 2 10.70 67.24 12.48
C LYS A 2 10.32 66.52 11.21
N LYS A 3 11.13 65.56 10.79
CA LYS A 3 10.83 64.69 9.65
C LYS A 3 9.88 63.61 10.11
N ILE A 4 8.72 63.57 9.49
CA ILE A 4 7.71 62.52 9.67
C ILE A 4 8.14 61.39 8.73
N PHE A 5 8.49 60.25 9.31
CA PHE A 5 8.57 58.99 8.58
C PHE A 5 7.17 58.34 8.53
N ILE A 6 6.52 58.41 7.38
CA ILE A 6 5.32 57.62 7.13
C ILE A 6 5.78 56.25 6.65
N LEU A 7 5.52 55.27 7.49
CA LEU A 7 5.78 53.88 7.22
C LEU A 7 4.68 53.34 6.26
N ALA A 8 5.02 53.09 5.02
CA ALA A 8 4.13 52.42 4.07
C ALA A 8 4.13 50.90 4.34
N ILE A 9 3.33 50.48 5.33
CA ILE A 9 2.98 49.05 5.53
C ILE A 9 1.49 48.96 5.25
N GLY A 10 1.13 48.55 4.07
CA GLY A 10 -0.28 48.36 3.76
C GLY A 10 -0.59 48.22 2.29
N LEU A 11 0.05 47.33 1.58
CA LEU A 11 -0.43 46.97 0.22
C LEU A 11 0.13 45.64 -0.31
N VAL A 12 0.13 44.61 0.52
CA VAL A 12 0.43 43.25 0.02
C VAL A 12 -0.68 42.22 0.26
N PHE A 13 -1.70 42.60 1.06
CA PHE A 13 -2.81 41.67 1.34
C PHE A 13 -4.04 41.81 0.43
N GLY A 14 -4.04 42.75 -0.52
CA GLY A 14 -5.22 43.05 -1.34
C GLY A 14 -5.27 42.34 -2.70
N LEU A 15 -4.18 41.73 -3.16
CA LEU A 15 -4.14 41.19 -4.53
C LEU A 15 -4.45 39.70 -4.68
N SER A 16 -4.44 38.94 -3.59
CA SER A 16 -4.77 37.51 -3.66
C SER A 16 -6.28 37.22 -3.57
N THR A 17 -7.09 38.15 -3.14
CA THR A 17 -8.55 37.96 -3.00
C THR A 17 -9.32 38.37 -4.27
N CYS A 18 -8.76 39.21 -5.14
CA CYS A 18 -9.44 39.65 -6.37
C CYS A 18 -9.38 38.61 -7.49
N ALA A 19 -8.51 37.61 -7.42
CA ALA A 19 -8.39 36.57 -8.46
C ALA A 19 -9.55 35.55 -8.46
N TYR A 20 -10.41 35.58 -7.45
CA TYR A 20 -11.55 34.66 -7.30
C TYR A 20 -12.93 35.31 -7.41
N ALA A 21 -12.99 36.58 -7.61
CA ALA A 21 -14.26 37.26 -7.93
C ALA A 21 -14.56 37.09 -9.42
N GLY A 22 -15.04 35.90 -9.80
CA GLY A 22 -15.68 35.71 -11.09
C GLY A 22 -16.92 36.63 -11.22
N PRO A 23 -17.49 36.81 -12.44
CA PRO A 23 -18.60 37.73 -12.69
C PRO A 23 -19.91 37.35 -11.99
N HIS A 24 -19.90 36.33 -11.17
CA HIS A 24 -21.07 35.87 -10.41
C HIS A 24 -20.84 36.07 -8.91
N ALA A 25 -21.73 36.78 -8.24
CA ALA A 25 -21.77 36.94 -6.80
C ALA A 25 -22.18 35.59 -6.15
N SER A 26 -21.35 34.55 -6.29
CA SER A 26 -21.58 33.23 -5.66
C SER A 26 -20.56 33.00 -4.56
N THR A 27 -21.03 32.58 -3.39
CA THR A 27 -20.17 32.10 -2.31
C THR A 27 -19.96 30.60 -2.46
N LYS A 28 -18.72 30.14 -2.47
CA LYS A 28 -18.44 28.73 -2.43
C LYS A 28 -18.85 28.17 -1.07
N MET A 29 -19.85 27.29 -1.06
CA MET A 29 -20.35 26.64 0.15
C MET A 29 -19.42 25.50 0.64
N TYR A 30 -18.56 24.98 -0.24
CA TYR A 30 -17.69 23.85 0.05
C TYR A 30 -16.25 24.16 -0.32
N ASN A 31 -15.34 23.69 0.51
CA ASN A 31 -13.94 23.63 0.16
C ASN A 31 -13.69 22.29 -0.53
N ASN A 32 -13.32 22.33 -1.81
CA ASN A 32 -13.00 21.12 -2.61
C ASN A 32 -11.53 20.67 -2.48
N ALA A 33 -10.78 21.25 -1.53
CA ALA A 33 -9.43 20.77 -1.30
C ALA A 33 -9.49 19.31 -0.76
N PRO A 34 -8.68 18.41 -1.29
CA PRO A 34 -8.64 17.03 -0.81
C PRO A 34 -8.19 17.01 0.67
N ILE A 35 -8.85 16.19 1.46
CA ILE A 35 -8.53 15.97 2.87
C ILE A 35 -7.87 14.60 2.97
N ARG A 36 -6.69 14.55 3.61
CA ARG A 36 -5.99 13.31 3.87
C ARG A 36 -6.65 12.54 5.01
N THR A 37 -6.90 11.26 4.82
CA THR A 37 -7.19 10.33 5.91
C THR A 37 -5.96 10.23 6.81
N SER A 38 -6.16 10.28 8.12
CA SER A 38 -5.07 10.18 9.09
C SER A 38 -5.20 8.90 9.91
N PHE A 39 -4.17 8.07 9.91
CA PHE A 39 -4.10 6.87 10.73
C PHE A 39 -3.27 7.14 11.99
N VAL A 40 -3.80 6.73 13.14
CA VAL A 40 -3.06 6.62 14.39
C VAL A 40 -2.76 5.16 14.60
N LEU A 41 -1.50 4.77 14.44
CA LEU A 41 -1.01 3.41 14.57
C LEU A 41 0.13 3.37 15.58
N PRO A 42 0.27 2.29 16.38
CA PRO A 42 1.30 2.22 17.41
C PRO A 42 2.67 1.94 16.81
N ALA A 43 3.69 2.46 17.45
CA ALA A 43 5.05 1.98 17.24
C ALA A 43 5.23 0.59 17.87
N VAL A 44 6.03 -0.25 17.23
CA VAL A 44 6.39 -1.59 17.72
C VAL A 44 7.90 -1.74 17.75
N ASP A 45 8.45 -2.19 18.88
CA ASP A 45 9.90 -2.34 19.08
C ASP A 45 10.70 -1.05 18.74
N GLY A 46 10.12 0.12 18.98
CA GLY A 46 10.73 1.42 18.66
C GLY A 46 10.71 1.79 17.17
N LEU A 47 9.99 1.05 16.34
CA LEU A 47 9.77 1.33 14.92
C LEU A 47 8.39 1.94 14.71
N ASN A 48 8.31 2.98 13.89
CA ASN A 48 7.04 3.58 13.48
C ASN A 48 6.30 2.64 12.53
N CYS A 49 4.96 2.69 12.56
CA CYS A 49 4.11 1.96 11.63
C CYS A 49 3.67 2.89 10.49
N TYR A 50 3.99 2.53 9.26
CA TYR A 50 3.64 3.26 8.04
C TYR A 50 2.68 2.44 7.19
N THR A 51 1.70 3.12 6.59
CA THR A 51 0.73 2.54 5.66
C THR A 51 1.27 2.59 4.24
N ALA A 52 1.16 1.49 3.50
CA ALA A 52 1.71 1.39 2.15
C ALA A 52 0.79 0.61 1.19
N ASP A 53 0.76 1.01 -0.07
CA ASP A 53 0.31 0.16 -1.16
C ASP A 53 1.49 -0.08 -2.12
N LEU A 54 1.82 -1.35 -2.31
CA LEU A 54 3.04 -1.77 -3.01
C LEU A 54 2.77 -2.36 -4.39
N HIS A 55 1.50 -2.31 -4.86
CA HIS A 55 1.08 -2.81 -6.15
C HIS A 55 -0.02 -1.92 -6.74
N VAL A 56 0.38 -0.99 -7.61
CA VAL A 56 -0.50 0.05 -8.15
C VAL A 56 -0.21 0.28 -9.63
N HIS A 57 -1.27 0.28 -10.45
CA HIS A 57 -1.21 0.49 -11.90
C HIS A 57 -1.73 1.87 -12.33
N SER A 58 -1.14 2.39 -13.38
CA SER A 58 -1.62 3.58 -14.07
C SER A 58 -1.98 3.28 -15.52
N PHE A 59 -2.49 4.28 -16.25
CA PHE A 59 -2.79 4.10 -17.67
C PHE A 59 -1.54 3.93 -18.56
N TYR A 60 -0.35 3.99 -17.96
CA TYR A 60 0.90 3.61 -18.66
C TYR A 60 1.08 2.10 -18.80
N SER A 61 0.25 1.31 -18.15
CA SER A 61 0.09 -0.12 -18.40
C SER A 61 -1.34 -0.46 -18.77
N ASP A 62 -2.14 -0.93 -17.88
CA ASP A 62 -3.53 -1.33 -18.07
C ASP A 62 -4.49 -0.72 -17.04
N GLY A 63 -3.99 0.12 -16.15
CA GLY A 63 -4.82 0.92 -15.27
C GLY A 63 -5.55 2.05 -15.99
N GLU A 64 -6.55 2.63 -15.35
CA GLU A 64 -7.43 3.67 -15.91
C GLU A 64 -7.09 5.07 -15.41
N VAL A 65 -6.14 5.20 -14.48
CA VAL A 65 -5.88 6.42 -13.74
C VAL A 65 -4.46 6.93 -14.00
N SER A 66 -4.31 8.26 -14.11
CA SER A 66 -2.98 8.85 -14.33
C SER A 66 -2.04 8.65 -13.13
N PRO A 67 -0.72 8.63 -13.36
CA PRO A 67 0.23 8.58 -12.24
C PRO A 67 0.06 9.72 -11.23
N ALA A 68 -0.32 10.91 -11.69
CA ALA A 68 -0.56 12.05 -10.82
C ALA A 68 -1.81 11.86 -9.93
N GLU A 69 -2.88 11.31 -10.47
CA GLU A 69 -4.08 11.01 -9.70
C GLU A 69 -3.85 9.83 -8.74
N ARG A 70 -3.05 8.80 -9.12
CA ARG A 70 -2.63 7.74 -8.20
C ARG A 70 -1.93 8.28 -6.96
N VAL A 71 -1.04 9.27 -7.15
CA VAL A 71 -0.37 9.95 -6.03
C VAL A 71 -1.38 10.67 -5.14
N LYS A 72 -2.34 11.38 -5.74
CA LYS A 72 -3.39 12.09 -4.99
C LYS A 72 -4.33 11.12 -4.26
N GLU A 73 -4.76 10.03 -4.90
CA GLU A 73 -5.57 8.98 -4.29
C GLU A 73 -4.83 8.37 -3.10
N ALA A 74 -3.58 7.95 -3.28
CA ALA A 74 -2.77 7.35 -2.21
C ALA A 74 -2.63 8.30 -1.00
N TRP A 75 -2.35 9.58 -1.25
CA TRP A 75 -2.27 10.58 -0.19
C TRP A 75 -3.62 10.81 0.49
N THR A 76 -4.71 10.96 -0.29
CA THR A 76 -6.06 11.19 0.24
C THR A 76 -6.52 10.02 1.11
N ASP A 77 -6.23 8.79 0.69
CA ASP A 77 -6.57 7.57 1.42
C ASP A 77 -5.69 7.34 2.66
N GLY A 78 -4.70 8.19 2.89
CA GLY A 78 -3.86 8.16 4.08
C GLY A 78 -2.63 7.30 3.97
N LEU A 79 -2.22 6.89 2.78
CA LEU A 79 -0.98 6.12 2.61
C LEU A 79 0.24 7.00 2.86
N ASP A 80 1.22 6.45 3.57
CA ASP A 80 2.54 7.04 3.79
C ASP A 80 3.51 6.69 2.67
N ILE A 81 3.27 5.56 1.99
CA ILE A 81 4.14 4.98 0.97
C ILE A 81 3.28 4.43 -0.16
N MET A 82 3.70 4.65 -1.40
CA MET A 82 3.10 4.03 -2.59
C MET A 82 4.20 3.56 -3.53
N ALA A 83 4.12 2.33 -4.01
CA ALA A 83 4.91 1.86 -5.14
C ALA A 83 4.08 1.98 -6.42
N LEU A 84 4.62 2.64 -7.45
CA LEU A 84 4.04 2.59 -8.78
C LEU A 84 4.69 1.43 -9.54
N THR A 85 3.87 0.46 -9.95
CA THR A 85 4.31 -0.84 -10.46
C THR A 85 3.68 -1.19 -11.81
N ASP A 86 3.55 -0.21 -12.69
CA ASP A 86 3.07 -0.44 -14.05
C ASP A 86 3.78 -1.65 -14.70
N HIS A 87 3.02 -2.46 -15.43
CA HIS A 87 3.55 -3.61 -16.16
C HIS A 87 4.67 -3.24 -17.12
N ILE A 88 5.67 -4.09 -17.23
CA ILE A 88 6.70 -3.99 -18.28
C ILE A 88 6.15 -4.45 -19.63
N GLU A 89 5.42 -5.55 -19.64
CA GLU A 89 5.00 -6.23 -20.86
C GLU A 89 3.66 -5.72 -21.39
N THR A 90 2.75 -5.38 -20.50
CA THR A 90 1.38 -4.98 -20.86
C THR A 90 1.25 -3.47 -20.84
N ARG A 91 1.33 -2.84 -22.01
CA ARG A 91 1.29 -1.38 -22.20
C ARG A 91 0.09 -0.96 -23.08
N ARG A 92 -1.07 -1.54 -22.80
CA ARG A 92 -2.26 -1.41 -23.67
C ARG A 92 -2.79 0.02 -23.72
N GLN A 93 -2.96 0.63 -22.58
CA GLN A 93 -3.54 1.98 -22.47
C GLN A 93 -2.56 3.04 -23.01
N GLU A 94 -1.28 2.91 -22.71
CA GLU A 94 -0.24 3.80 -23.23
C GLU A 94 -0.21 3.79 -24.75
N ARG A 95 -0.35 2.63 -25.38
CA ARG A 95 -0.41 2.49 -26.82
C ARG A 95 -1.57 3.26 -27.44
N ASP A 96 -2.74 3.17 -26.87
CA ASP A 96 -3.93 3.83 -27.40
C ASP A 96 -3.85 5.34 -27.20
N MET A 97 -3.25 5.79 -26.11
CA MET A 97 -2.95 7.19 -25.86
C MET A 97 -1.92 7.75 -26.85
N LEU A 98 -0.87 7.00 -27.18
CA LEU A 98 0.08 7.39 -28.23
C LEU A 98 -0.57 7.56 -29.58
N LYS A 99 -1.50 6.68 -29.98
CA LYS A 99 -2.28 6.83 -31.21
C LYS A 99 -3.10 8.11 -31.22
N PHE A 100 -3.78 8.39 -30.12
CA PHE A 100 -4.56 9.63 -29.96
C PHE A 100 -3.66 10.86 -30.07
N LEU A 101 -2.53 10.90 -29.37
CA LEU A 101 -1.61 12.02 -29.42
C LEU A 101 -1.04 12.27 -30.82
N LYS A 102 -0.68 11.22 -31.55
CA LYS A 102 -0.25 11.34 -32.97
C LYS A 102 -1.29 11.95 -33.86
N ALA A 103 -2.56 11.61 -33.65
CA ALA A 103 -3.65 12.09 -34.47
C ALA A 103 -4.06 13.55 -34.17
N TYR A 104 -4.02 13.94 -32.88
CA TYR A 104 -4.63 15.20 -32.42
C TYR A 104 -3.65 16.20 -31.82
N ALA A 105 -2.48 15.76 -31.38
CA ALA A 105 -1.47 16.60 -30.76
C ALA A 105 -0.04 16.06 -31.01
N PRO A 106 0.44 16.07 -32.27
CA PRO A 106 1.71 15.45 -32.65
C PRO A 106 2.93 16.03 -31.90
N ASP A 107 2.90 17.30 -31.57
CA ASP A 107 3.93 18.00 -30.81
C ASP A 107 3.96 17.62 -29.32
N LYS A 108 2.93 16.98 -28.80
CA LYS A 108 2.86 16.44 -27.42
C LYS A 108 3.42 15.02 -27.30
N GLU A 109 3.75 14.40 -28.40
CA GLU A 109 4.28 13.03 -28.43
C GLU A 109 5.62 12.88 -27.71
N LYS A 110 6.38 13.96 -27.56
CA LYS A 110 7.69 13.96 -26.88
C LYS A 110 7.68 13.40 -25.45
N GLY A 111 6.55 13.48 -24.76
CA GLY A 111 6.39 12.89 -23.43
C GLY A 111 6.28 11.36 -23.42
N PHE A 112 6.19 10.76 -24.61
CA PHE A 112 6.04 9.33 -24.84
C PHE A 112 7.12 8.83 -25.78
N ASP A 113 8.26 9.51 -25.82
CA ASP A 113 9.36 9.17 -26.72
C ASP A 113 9.75 7.70 -26.57
N PRO A 114 9.67 6.94 -27.64
CA PRO A 114 10.05 5.55 -27.63
C PRO A 114 11.57 5.45 -27.52
N ILE A 115 12.06 4.75 -26.48
CA ILE A 115 13.48 4.53 -26.26
C ILE A 115 13.90 3.18 -26.84
N ASN A 116 13.07 2.19 -26.62
CA ASN A 116 13.38 0.81 -26.98
C ASN A 116 12.13 -0.03 -26.95
N THR A 117 11.86 -0.82 -27.93
CA THR A 117 10.74 -1.73 -27.91
C THR A 117 10.88 -2.74 -26.79
N ARG A 118 10.05 -2.59 -25.78
CA ARG A 118 10.01 -3.45 -24.59
C ARG A 118 8.69 -4.13 -24.54
N CYS A 119 8.37 -4.88 -25.53
CA CYS A 119 7.08 -5.46 -25.55
C CYS A 119 7.04 -6.82 -25.01
N SER A 120 5.93 -7.06 -24.44
CA SER A 120 5.48 -8.37 -24.08
C SER A 120 5.54 -9.32 -25.25
N ARG A 121 5.37 -10.54 -24.95
CA ARG A 121 5.10 -11.66 -25.84
C ARG A 121 3.92 -11.48 -26.74
N GLY A 122 3.16 -10.47 -26.54
CA GLY A 122 2.01 -10.22 -27.40
C GLY A 122 2.34 -9.05 -28.26
N VAL A 123 2.04 -9.13 -29.41
CA VAL A 123 1.40 -8.33 -30.41
C VAL A 123 1.58 -6.78 -30.33
N HIS A 124 2.20 -6.16 -29.30
CA HIS A 124 1.75 -4.81 -29.02
C HIS A 124 2.68 -3.66 -29.32
N ALA A 125 3.96 -3.81 -29.30
CA ALA A 125 4.83 -2.70 -29.63
C ALA A 125 5.70 -2.99 -30.83
N ASP A 126 6.11 -4.23 -30.99
CA ASP A 126 7.07 -4.63 -32.03
C ASP A 126 6.54 -4.44 -33.45
N GLU A 127 5.24 -4.63 -33.66
CA GLU A 127 4.59 -4.43 -34.97
C GLU A 127 4.56 -2.98 -35.43
N ARG A 128 4.82 -2.02 -34.51
CA ARG A 128 4.69 -0.59 -34.77
C ARG A 128 5.98 0.19 -34.57
N GLY A 129 7.03 -0.48 -34.09
CA GLY A 129 8.26 0.20 -33.70
C GLY A 129 8.07 1.26 -32.63
N ILE A 130 7.00 1.16 -31.81
CA ILE A 130 6.75 2.07 -30.72
C ILE A 130 7.44 1.51 -29.48
N VAL A 131 8.18 2.35 -28.85
CA VAL A 131 9.01 2.03 -27.72
C VAL A 131 8.69 3.00 -26.61
N SER A 132 8.37 2.49 -25.45
CA SER A 132 8.00 3.30 -24.28
C SER A 132 9.20 3.47 -23.35
N ASP A 133 9.35 4.65 -22.78
CA ASP A 133 10.18 4.82 -21.60
C ASP A 133 9.45 4.27 -20.39
N LEU A 134 9.87 3.10 -19.93
CA LEU A 134 9.27 2.40 -18.78
C LEU A 134 9.52 3.11 -17.44
N ASN A 135 10.30 4.18 -17.42
CA ASN A 135 10.49 5.03 -16.26
C ASN A 135 9.53 6.23 -16.23
N PHE A 136 8.92 6.57 -17.36
CA PHE A 136 8.23 7.85 -17.53
C PHE A 136 7.03 8.01 -16.58
N SER A 137 6.24 6.97 -16.38
CA SER A 137 5.10 7.00 -15.46
C SER A 137 5.53 7.36 -14.03
N PHE A 138 6.65 6.79 -13.57
CA PHE A 138 7.20 7.12 -12.26
C PHE A 138 7.69 8.57 -12.16
N GLU A 139 8.32 9.11 -13.21
CA GLU A 139 8.75 10.51 -13.20
C GLU A 139 7.56 11.48 -13.13
N LEU A 140 6.43 11.14 -13.75
CA LEU A 140 5.18 11.90 -13.59
C LEU A 140 4.62 11.81 -12.17
N ALA A 141 4.59 10.61 -11.59
CA ALA A 141 4.18 10.42 -10.21
C ALA A 141 5.07 11.21 -9.24
N LYS A 142 6.39 11.16 -9.44
CA LYS A 142 7.38 11.91 -8.66
C LYS A 142 7.19 13.43 -8.76
N LYS A 143 6.85 13.92 -9.94
CA LYS A 143 6.51 15.35 -10.13
C LYS A 143 5.26 15.72 -9.34
N ALA A 144 4.21 14.90 -9.39
CA ALA A 144 2.97 15.14 -8.66
C ALA A 144 3.15 15.06 -7.13
N ALA A 145 3.98 14.12 -6.66
CA ALA A 145 4.25 13.90 -5.22
C ALA A 145 4.88 15.12 -4.52
N LYS A 146 5.45 16.07 -5.26
CA LYS A 146 5.93 17.34 -4.68
C LYS A 146 4.84 18.14 -3.97
N ASN A 147 3.58 17.92 -4.34
CA ASN A 147 2.42 18.54 -3.70
C ASN A 147 1.91 17.75 -2.48
N TYR A 148 2.49 16.59 -2.19
CA TYR A 148 2.04 15.64 -1.16
C TYR A 148 3.24 15.13 -0.35
N PRO A 149 3.90 15.99 0.44
CA PRO A 149 5.20 15.70 1.08
C PRO A 149 5.14 14.56 2.11
N GLU A 150 3.93 14.22 2.60
CA GLU A 150 3.75 13.09 3.52
C GLU A 150 3.87 11.73 2.80
N LEU A 151 3.65 11.69 1.47
CA LEU A 151 3.71 10.47 0.68
C LEU A 151 5.12 10.22 0.13
N THR A 152 5.67 9.05 0.43
CA THR A 152 6.92 8.56 -0.14
C THR A 152 6.63 7.63 -1.31
N LEU A 153 7.28 7.85 -2.45
CA LEU A 153 7.15 6.97 -3.60
C LEU A 153 8.28 5.96 -3.67
N ILE A 154 7.92 4.71 -3.98
CA ILE A 154 8.86 3.66 -4.35
C ILE A 154 8.76 3.46 -5.87
N LYS A 155 9.90 3.52 -6.56
CA LYS A 155 9.96 3.15 -7.96
C LYS A 155 9.92 1.65 -8.09
N GLY A 156 8.99 1.17 -8.91
CA GLY A 156 8.82 -0.25 -9.17
C GLY A 156 8.35 -0.51 -10.58
N THR A 157 8.10 -1.76 -10.86
CA THR A 157 7.42 -2.26 -12.05
C THR A 157 6.94 -3.67 -11.81
N GLU A 158 5.86 -4.08 -12.45
CA GLU A 158 5.44 -5.46 -12.43
C GLU A 158 5.95 -6.20 -13.67
N ILE A 159 6.57 -7.33 -13.43
CA ILE A 159 6.97 -8.31 -14.44
C ILE A 159 5.84 -9.32 -14.56
N SER A 160 5.03 -9.19 -15.59
CA SER A 160 3.88 -10.04 -15.84
C SER A 160 4.23 -11.16 -16.79
N ARG A 161 3.88 -12.37 -16.44
CA ARG A 161 4.24 -13.53 -17.24
C ARG A 161 3.03 -14.41 -17.54
N GLU A 162 2.73 -14.45 -18.80
CA GLU A 162 1.74 -15.34 -19.35
C GLU A 162 2.45 -16.59 -19.93
N PRO A 163 1.92 -17.77 -19.72
CA PRO A 163 0.68 -18.10 -19.00
C PRO A 163 0.82 -18.08 -17.47
N VAL A 164 -0.31 -18.09 -16.75
CA VAL A 164 -0.41 -17.94 -15.27
C VAL A 164 0.51 -18.85 -14.44
N HIS A 165 0.95 -19.97 -14.96
CA HIS A 165 1.90 -20.84 -14.25
C HIS A 165 3.30 -20.24 -14.09
N ILE A 166 3.60 -19.14 -14.76
CA ILE A 166 4.83 -18.37 -14.58
C ILE A 166 4.65 -17.33 -13.48
N GLY A 167 3.45 -16.71 -13.42
CA GLY A 167 3.10 -15.75 -12.37
C GLY A 167 3.61 -14.33 -12.61
N HIS A 168 3.27 -13.44 -11.71
CA HIS A 168 3.56 -12.01 -11.75
C HIS A 168 4.45 -11.60 -10.58
N TYR A 169 5.31 -10.60 -10.80
CA TYR A 169 6.35 -10.24 -9.82
C TYR A 169 6.56 -8.72 -9.79
N CYS A 170 6.24 -8.05 -8.70
CA CYS A 170 6.64 -6.67 -8.49
C CYS A 170 8.12 -6.58 -8.13
N ALA A 171 8.85 -5.77 -8.90
CA ALA A 171 10.20 -5.36 -8.56
C ALA A 171 10.14 -3.96 -7.92
N LEU A 172 10.50 -3.87 -6.64
CA LEU A 172 10.48 -2.62 -5.88
C LEU A 172 11.89 -2.02 -5.77
N PHE A 173 11.97 -0.70 -5.72
CA PHE A 173 13.23 0.05 -5.66
C PHE A 173 14.12 -0.15 -6.89
N THR A 174 13.53 -0.20 -8.05
CA THR A 174 14.24 -0.27 -9.32
C THR A 174 14.96 1.04 -9.63
N LYS A 175 16.04 1.00 -10.42
CA LYS A 175 16.78 2.18 -10.87
C LYS A 175 16.37 2.56 -12.29
N ASP A 176 16.34 1.58 -13.18
CA ASP A 176 15.96 1.75 -14.58
C ASP A 176 15.10 0.54 -15.03
N ASN A 177 13.81 0.81 -15.27
CA ASN A 177 12.88 -0.22 -15.70
C ASN A 177 13.14 -0.66 -17.14
N ASN A 178 13.77 0.18 -17.97
CA ASN A 178 14.04 -0.13 -19.39
C ASN A 178 14.95 -1.33 -19.57
N ILE A 179 15.87 -1.58 -18.63
CA ILE A 179 16.82 -2.69 -18.72
C ILE A 179 16.35 -3.97 -18.01
N ILE A 180 15.14 -3.96 -17.45
CA ILE A 180 14.61 -5.14 -16.76
C ILE A 180 14.08 -6.18 -17.74
N TYR A 181 13.38 -5.72 -18.79
CA TYR A 181 12.74 -6.62 -19.74
C TYR A 181 13.70 -7.67 -20.33
N SER A 182 13.20 -8.89 -20.45
CA SER A 182 13.87 -10.01 -21.15
C SER A 182 12.80 -10.96 -21.70
N ARG A 183 13.11 -11.63 -22.80
CA ARG A 183 12.25 -12.72 -23.32
C ARG A 183 12.31 -13.97 -22.44
N ASP A 184 13.42 -14.19 -21.75
CA ASP A 184 13.53 -15.21 -20.70
C ASP A 184 12.83 -14.71 -19.42
N ASP A 185 11.88 -15.48 -18.94
CA ASP A 185 11.03 -15.10 -17.82
C ASP A 185 11.82 -14.88 -16.53
N ALA A 186 12.72 -15.78 -16.20
CA ALA A 186 13.56 -15.65 -15.02
C ALA A 186 14.63 -14.56 -15.18
N GLN A 187 15.06 -14.29 -16.43
CA GLN A 187 16.09 -13.29 -16.69
C GLN A 187 15.60 -11.85 -16.40
N ALA A 188 14.32 -11.55 -16.66
CA ALA A 188 13.75 -10.25 -16.27
C ALA A 188 13.83 -10.04 -14.76
N ILE A 189 13.47 -11.06 -13.97
CA ILE A 189 13.58 -11.02 -12.49
C ILE A 189 15.05 -10.84 -12.08
N ARG A 190 15.98 -11.57 -12.69
CA ARG A 190 17.43 -11.42 -12.41
C ARG A 190 17.93 -10.02 -12.78
N ASN A 191 17.44 -9.41 -13.87
CA ASN A 191 17.81 -8.05 -14.28
C ASN A 191 17.35 -7.02 -13.22
N ALA A 192 16.16 -7.18 -12.66
CA ALA A 192 15.69 -6.35 -11.56
C ALA A 192 16.56 -6.55 -10.30
N LYS A 193 16.85 -7.78 -9.92
CA LYS A 193 17.74 -8.10 -8.79
C LYS A 193 19.14 -7.51 -8.94
N LYS A 194 19.71 -7.48 -10.15
CA LYS A 194 21.03 -6.87 -10.42
C LYS A 194 21.07 -5.38 -10.13
N GLN A 195 19.93 -4.69 -10.18
CA GLN A 195 19.80 -3.29 -9.79
C GLN A 195 19.63 -3.10 -8.28
N GLY A 196 19.51 -4.19 -7.53
CA GLY A 196 19.21 -4.21 -6.11
C GLY A 196 17.72 -4.16 -5.79
N ALA A 197 16.84 -4.41 -6.75
CA ALA A 197 15.40 -4.46 -6.49
C ALA A 197 15.04 -5.61 -5.53
N LEU A 198 14.00 -5.39 -4.72
CA LEU A 198 13.32 -6.44 -3.97
C LEU A 198 12.17 -6.98 -4.82
N ILE A 199 12.04 -8.29 -4.86
CA ILE A 199 11.04 -8.97 -5.70
C ILE A 199 9.93 -9.53 -4.84
N THR A 200 8.71 -9.09 -5.09
CA THR A 200 7.47 -9.62 -4.51
C THR A 200 6.80 -10.57 -5.49
N HIS A 201 6.44 -11.77 -5.06
CA HIS A 201 5.57 -12.67 -5.81
C HIS A 201 4.12 -12.22 -5.61
N ASN A 202 3.49 -11.74 -6.69
CA ASN A 202 2.16 -11.15 -6.65
C ASN A 202 1.08 -12.23 -6.70
N HIS A 203 -0.06 -11.98 -6.05
CA HIS A 203 -1.33 -12.74 -6.12
C HIS A 203 -1.18 -14.22 -6.55
N PRO A 204 -0.46 -15.04 -5.75
CA PRO A 204 -0.03 -16.39 -6.18
C PRO A 204 -1.16 -17.40 -6.45
N GLY A 205 -2.40 -17.04 -6.12
CA GLY A 205 -3.60 -17.84 -6.42
C GLY A 205 -4.44 -17.30 -7.57
N TRP A 206 -4.05 -16.18 -8.20
CA TRP A 206 -4.83 -15.55 -9.26
C TRP A 206 -4.98 -16.49 -10.47
N GLU A 207 -6.22 -16.65 -10.95
CA GLU A 207 -6.59 -17.57 -12.03
C GLU A 207 -6.12 -19.04 -11.82
N ARG A 208 -5.88 -19.43 -10.57
CA ARG A 208 -5.41 -20.79 -10.22
C ARG A 208 -6.33 -21.44 -9.20
N THR A 209 -6.40 -22.76 -9.22
CA THR A 209 -7.16 -23.55 -8.25
C THR A 209 -6.39 -23.87 -6.98
N SER A 210 -5.06 -23.63 -6.98
CA SER A 210 -4.16 -23.87 -5.86
C SER A 210 -3.06 -22.81 -5.84
N THR A 211 -2.53 -22.54 -4.65
CA THR A 211 -1.33 -21.72 -4.45
C THR A 211 -0.04 -22.54 -4.43
N ASP A 212 -0.09 -23.83 -4.77
CA ASP A 212 1.10 -24.70 -4.84
C ASP A 212 2.11 -24.15 -5.84
N TYR A 213 3.40 -24.43 -5.58
CA TYR A 213 4.46 -24.00 -6.47
C TYR A 213 4.36 -24.66 -7.85
N THR A 214 4.39 -23.83 -8.89
CA THR A 214 4.67 -24.29 -10.25
C THR A 214 6.15 -24.66 -10.40
N GLU A 215 6.52 -25.32 -11.50
CA GLU A 215 7.93 -25.64 -11.78
C GLU A 215 8.76 -24.37 -11.97
N PHE A 216 8.18 -23.33 -12.56
CA PHE A 216 8.85 -22.05 -12.70
C PHE A 216 9.09 -21.38 -11.33
N GLU A 217 8.06 -21.34 -10.49
CA GLU A 217 8.16 -20.79 -9.14
C GLU A 217 9.22 -21.56 -8.31
N LYS A 218 9.21 -22.90 -8.34
CA LYS A 218 10.23 -23.71 -7.67
C LYS A 218 11.64 -23.28 -8.04
N LYS A 219 11.89 -23.03 -9.33
CA LYS A 219 13.18 -22.58 -9.85
C LYS A 219 13.58 -21.23 -9.29
N ILE A 220 12.73 -20.20 -9.42
CA ILE A 220 13.08 -18.83 -8.99
C ILE A 220 13.18 -18.70 -7.47
N TYR A 221 12.41 -19.48 -6.71
CA TYR A 221 12.55 -19.56 -5.26
C TYR A 221 13.84 -20.27 -4.84
N ALA A 222 14.23 -21.35 -5.54
CA ALA A 222 15.49 -22.04 -5.29
C ALA A 222 16.71 -21.16 -5.61
N GLU A 223 16.61 -20.27 -6.59
CA GLU A 223 17.64 -19.29 -6.93
C GLU A 223 17.69 -18.11 -5.92
N GLY A 224 16.78 -18.04 -4.95
CA GLY A 224 16.73 -16.94 -3.97
C GLY A 224 16.34 -15.59 -4.58
N LEU A 225 15.55 -15.59 -5.64
CA LEU A 225 15.16 -14.37 -6.35
C LEU A 225 14.00 -13.62 -5.66
N ILE A 226 13.21 -14.33 -4.85
CA ILE A 226 12.00 -13.78 -4.22
C ILE A 226 12.31 -13.32 -2.79
N ASP A 227 11.95 -12.08 -2.48
CA ASP A 227 12.15 -11.45 -1.18
C ASP A 227 10.84 -11.29 -0.39
N GLY A 228 9.71 -11.18 -1.08
CA GLY A 228 8.39 -10.97 -0.49
C GLY A 228 7.28 -11.68 -1.27
N ILE A 229 6.09 -11.69 -0.70
CA ILE A 229 4.93 -12.33 -1.31
C ILE A 229 3.64 -11.63 -0.90
N GLU A 230 2.69 -11.51 -1.80
CA GLU A 230 1.36 -11.01 -1.49
C GLU A 230 0.54 -12.08 -0.77
N ILE A 231 0.09 -11.71 0.42
CA ILE A 231 -0.84 -12.53 1.23
C ILE A 231 -2.29 -12.16 0.96
N THR A 232 -2.52 -10.92 0.50
CA THR A 232 -3.80 -10.46 -0.05
C THR A 232 -3.54 -9.59 -1.27
N ASN A 233 -4.50 -9.61 -2.20
CA ASN A 233 -4.49 -8.76 -3.38
C ASN A 233 -5.93 -8.36 -3.71
N GLY A 234 -6.23 -7.07 -3.63
CA GLY A 234 -7.60 -6.58 -3.74
C GLY A 234 -8.51 -7.25 -2.71
N LYS A 235 -9.43 -8.09 -3.15
CA LYS A 235 -10.38 -8.79 -2.25
C LYS A 235 -9.96 -10.22 -1.90
N ASP A 236 -8.89 -10.70 -2.50
CA ASP A 236 -8.46 -12.07 -2.36
C ASP A 236 -7.48 -12.23 -1.19
N PHE A 237 -7.74 -13.20 -0.34
CA PHE A 237 -6.85 -13.59 0.75
C PHE A 237 -6.36 -15.01 0.52
N TYR A 238 -5.05 -15.20 0.65
CA TYR A 238 -4.35 -16.48 0.44
C TYR A 238 -3.82 -17.04 1.77
N PRO A 239 -4.62 -17.75 2.57
CA PRO A 239 -4.22 -18.22 3.91
C PRO A 239 -2.94 -19.07 3.93
N GLU A 240 -2.77 -19.95 2.93
CA GLU A 240 -1.60 -20.83 2.83
C GLU A 240 -0.32 -20.03 2.53
N ILE A 241 -0.46 -18.86 1.93
CA ILE A 241 0.68 -17.99 1.62
C ILE A 241 1.26 -17.34 2.87
N VAL A 242 0.46 -17.13 3.91
CA VAL A 242 0.98 -16.66 5.21
C VAL A 242 1.96 -17.68 5.80
N ASN A 243 1.65 -18.99 5.69
CA ASN A 243 2.56 -20.05 6.11
C ASN A 243 3.86 -20.02 5.32
N ARG A 244 3.73 -19.94 3.98
CA ARG A 244 4.88 -19.86 3.06
C ARG A 244 5.78 -18.67 3.38
N ALA A 245 5.19 -17.50 3.61
CA ALA A 245 5.93 -16.28 3.94
C ALA A 245 6.75 -16.44 5.22
N VAL A 246 6.18 -17.03 6.27
CA VAL A 246 6.87 -17.29 7.53
C VAL A 246 7.99 -18.32 7.33
N GLU A 247 7.69 -19.44 6.67
CA GLU A 247 8.66 -20.52 6.43
C GLU A 247 9.86 -20.06 5.61
N LYS A 248 9.60 -19.30 4.55
CA LYS A 248 10.64 -18.80 3.63
C LYS A 248 11.27 -17.49 4.06
N LYS A 249 10.82 -16.91 5.16
CA LYS A 249 11.27 -15.60 5.68
C LYS A 249 11.07 -14.47 4.66
N LEU A 250 9.93 -14.47 3.98
CA LEU A 250 9.54 -13.43 3.03
C LEU A 250 8.80 -12.30 3.75
N TYR A 251 8.98 -11.05 3.32
CA TYR A 251 8.08 -10.00 3.78
C TYR A 251 6.69 -10.20 3.17
N MET A 252 5.67 -9.89 3.97
CA MET A 252 4.27 -10.04 3.56
C MET A 252 3.74 -8.72 3.01
N VAL A 253 3.00 -8.81 1.92
CA VAL A 253 2.36 -7.67 1.26
C VAL A 253 0.85 -7.88 1.25
N SER A 254 0.12 -6.84 1.61
CA SER A 254 -1.30 -6.66 1.31
C SER A 254 -1.39 -5.47 0.37
N ALA A 255 -1.84 -5.68 -0.85
CA ALA A 255 -1.84 -4.67 -1.89
C ALA A 255 -3.18 -4.63 -2.61
N THR A 256 -3.42 -3.54 -3.34
CA THR A 256 -4.70 -3.37 -4.04
C THR A 256 -4.67 -3.89 -5.47
N ASP A 257 -3.52 -3.88 -6.12
CA ASP A 257 -3.43 -4.15 -7.56
C ASP A 257 -4.43 -3.29 -8.35
N ILE A 258 -4.49 -2.02 -7.97
CA ILE A 258 -5.59 -1.16 -8.38
C ILE A 258 -5.43 -0.66 -9.81
N HIS A 259 -6.46 -0.91 -10.62
CA HIS A 259 -6.56 -0.48 -12.01
C HIS A 259 -7.53 0.70 -12.17
N ALA A 260 -8.73 0.62 -11.60
CA ALA A 260 -9.73 1.69 -11.57
C ALA A 260 -9.46 2.74 -10.45
N THR A 261 -10.32 3.73 -10.28
CA THR A 261 -10.18 4.70 -9.18
C THR A 261 -10.39 4.06 -7.82
N THR A 262 -9.67 4.49 -6.77
CA THR A 262 -9.87 3.99 -5.41
C THR A 262 -11.29 4.24 -4.91
N ALA A 263 -11.89 5.37 -5.27
CA ALA A 263 -13.27 5.69 -4.92
C ALA A 263 -14.29 4.70 -5.51
N SER A 264 -14.06 4.18 -6.72
CA SER A 264 -14.96 3.19 -7.33
C SER A 264 -14.87 1.82 -6.67
N ILE A 265 -13.69 1.44 -6.19
CA ILE A 265 -13.44 0.11 -5.59
C ILE A 265 -13.74 0.13 -4.09
N PHE A 266 -13.26 1.13 -3.35
CA PHE A 266 -13.31 1.18 -1.89
C PHE A 266 -14.32 2.20 -1.33
N GLY A 267 -14.80 3.16 -2.13
CA GLY A 267 -15.63 4.27 -1.65
C GLY A 267 -16.96 3.89 -1.00
N LYS A 268 -17.45 2.65 -1.19
CA LYS A 268 -18.66 2.12 -0.55
C LYS A 268 -18.37 1.08 0.53
N GLN A 269 -17.10 0.80 0.81
CA GLN A 269 -16.70 -0.18 1.81
C GLN A 269 -16.77 0.43 3.23
N LYS A 270 -17.03 -0.43 4.21
CA LYS A 270 -16.95 -0.04 5.64
C LYS A 270 -15.51 0.00 6.16
N PHE A 271 -14.59 -0.56 5.40
CA PHE A 271 -13.18 -0.72 5.76
C PHE A 271 -12.33 0.18 4.88
N TYR A 272 -11.13 0.49 5.36
CA TYR A 272 -10.12 1.17 4.56
C TYR A 272 -9.68 0.27 3.38
N ARG A 273 -9.04 0.87 2.40
CA ARG A 273 -8.40 0.14 1.30
C ARG A 273 -7.38 -0.85 1.83
N ASP A 274 -7.07 -1.86 1.05
CA ASP A 274 -6.01 -2.79 1.39
C ASP A 274 -4.66 -2.06 1.45
N MET A 275 -3.85 -2.43 2.44
CA MET A 275 -2.56 -1.80 2.67
C MET A 275 -1.60 -2.72 3.42
N THR A 276 -0.33 -2.54 3.17
CA THR A 276 0.76 -3.12 3.96
C THR A 276 1.12 -2.16 5.09
N LEU A 277 1.20 -2.66 6.31
CA LEU A 277 1.72 -1.94 7.48
C LEU A 277 3.20 -2.25 7.60
N ILE A 278 4.05 -1.23 7.47
CA ILE A 278 5.51 -1.38 7.46
C ILE A 278 6.07 -0.78 8.75
N PHE A 279 6.82 -1.59 9.52
CA PHE A 279 7.47 -1.13 10.75
C PHE A 279 8.91 -0.74 10.46
N ALA A 280 9.17 0.54 10.38
CA ALA A 280 10.46 1.11 10.00
C ALA A 280 10.85 2.31 10.90
N LYS A 281 12.13 2.62 10.98
CA LYS A 281 12.61 3.79 11.74
C LYS A 281 12.08 5.10 11.13
N ASP A 282 12.14 5.19 9.82
CA ASP A 282 11.71 6.31 8.99
C ASP A 282 11.35 5.82 7.58
N LYS A 283 10.92 6.73 6.70
CA LYS A 283 10.53 6.41 5.31
C LYS A 283 11.68 6.46 4.30
N SER A 284 12.94 6.52 4.74
CA SER A 284 14.08 6.43 3.84
C SER A 284 14.15 5.06 3.17
N GLU A 285 14.66 4.99 1.94
CA GLU A 285 14.83 3.73 1.22
C GLU A 285 15.61 2.70 2.04
N ALA A 286 16.69 3.11 2.71
CA ALA A 286 17.49 2.21 3.55
C ALA A 286 16.69 1.63 4.72
N SER A 287 15.86 2.45 5.37
CA SER A 287 15.02 2.03 6.49
C SER A 287 13.91 1.09 6.04
N LEU A 288 13.25 1.40 4.91
CA LEU A 288 12.20 0.55 4.33
C LEU A 288 12.76 -0.80 3.86
N ARG A 289 13.90 -0.82 3.14
CA ARG A 289 14.57 -2.06 2.75
C ARG A 289 14.92 -2.94 3.95
N LYS A 290 15.43 -2.33 5.03
CA LYS A 290 15.70 -3.04 6.27
C LYS A 290 14.43 -3.65 6.85
N ALA A 291 13.32 -2.92 6.86
CA ALA A 291 12.04 -3.41 7.35
C ALA A 291 11.55 -4.63 6.53
N PHE A 292 11.58 -4.54 5.21
CA PHE A 292 11.22 -5.66 4.33
C PHE A 292 12.10 -6.89 4.57
N LEU A 293 13.40 -6.74 4.48
CA LEU A 293 14.34 -7.85 4.65
C LEU A 293 14.35 -8.46 6.07
N SER A 294 13.82 -7.73 7.06
CA SER A 294 13.60 -8.21 8.43
C SER A 294 12.17 -8.68 8.69
N GLN A 295 11.33 -8.87 7.67
CA GLN A 295 9.93 -9.30 7.73
C GLN A 295 9.09 -8.44 8.70
N LYS A 296 9.34 -7.13 8.75
CA LYS A 296 8.65 -6.18 9.61
C LYS A 296 7.44 -5.57 8.90
N THR A 297 6.55 -6.46 8.40
CA THR A 297 5.33 -6.08 7.69
C THR A 297 4.13 -6.88 8.17
N LEU A 298 2.95 -6.24 8.17
CA LEU A 298 1.65 -6.87 8.33
C LEU A 298 0.75 -6.44 7.18
N GLY A 299 -0.22 -7.26 6.81
CA GLY A 299 -1.25 -6.89 5.85
C GLY A 299 -2.50 -6.36 6.55
N TYR A 300 -3.17 -5.40 5.94
CA TYR A 300 -4.52 -4.98 6.28
C TYR A 300 -5.42 -5.17 5.05
N CYS A 301 -6.49 -5.93 5.20
CA CYS A 301 -7.46 -6.20 4.14
C CYS A 301 -8.84 -6.42 4.74
N GLY A 302 -9.86 -5.68 4.26
CA GLY A 302 -11.25 -5.88 4.66
C GLY A 302 -11.53 -5.79 6.17
N GLY A 303 -10.75 -5.02 6.91
CA GLY A 303 -10.84 -4.92 8.39
C GLY A 303 -10.05 -5.99 9.14
N TYR A 304 -9.36 -6.90 8.44
CA TYR A 304 -8.46 -7.89 9.04
C TYR A 304 -7.02 -7.41 9.03
N ILE A 305 -6.26 -7.77 10.05
CA ILE A 305 -4.81 -7.58 10.12
C ILE A 305 -4.17 -8.96 10.09
N ILE A 306 -3.22 -9.16 9.16
CA ILE A 306 -2.72 -10.48 8.81
C ILE A 306 -1.20 -10.46 8.85
N GLY A 307 -0.56 -11.49 9.42
CA GLY A 307 0.88 -11.57 9.39
C GLY A 307 1.51 -12.58 10.33
N GLU A 308 2.79 -12.39 10.63
CA GLU A 308 3.52 -13.24 11.57
C GLU A 308 3.00 -13.03 13.01
N LYS A 309 2.78 -14.13 13.73
CA LYS A 309 2.12 -14.16 15.04
C LYS A 309 2.75 -13.21 16.06
N SER A 310 4.07 -13.22 16.19
CA SER A 310 4.77 -12.42 17.19
C SER A 310 4.64 -10.92 16.88
N LEU A 311 4.73 -10.52 15.62
CA LEU A 311 4.55 -9.14 15.20
C LEU A 311 3.09 -8.68 15.40
N LEU A 312 2.11 -9.52 15.04
CA LEU A 312 0.69 -9.26 15.31
C LEU A 312 0.42 -9.06 16.80
N GLU A 313 0.96 -9.93 17.65
CA GLU A 313 0.77 -9.82 19.11
C GLU A 313 1.37 -8.52 19.65
N LYS A 314 2.58 -8.15 19.23
CA LYS A 314 3.20 -6.89 19.62
C LYS A 314 2.40 -5.68 19.16
N PHE A 315 1.93 -5.71 17.92
CA PHE A 315 1.08 -4.65 17.37
C PHE A 315 -0.21 -4.52 18.18
N PHE A 316 -0.92 -5.61 18.44
CA PHE A 316 -2.16 -5.58 19.23
C PHE A 316 -1.92 -5.08 20.65
N ARG A 317 -0.87 -5.55 21.33
CA ARG A 317 -0.54 -5.09 22.69
C ARG A 317 -0.19 -3.61 22.75
N ALA A 318 0.45 -3.08 21.71
CA ALA A 318 0.73 -1.66 21.60
C ALA A 318 -0.53 -0.82 21.23
N SER A 319 -1.52 -1.46 20.59
CA SER A 319 -2.78 -0.84 20.18
C SER A 319 -3.80 -0.71 21.31
N VAL A 320 -3.77 -1.62 22.30
CA VAL A 320 -4.85 -1.77 23.28
C VAL A 320 -4.33 -1.67 24.69
N THR A 321 -5.00 -0.86 25.50
CA THR A 321 -4.74 -0.75 26.94
C THR A 321 -5.83 -1.48 27.71
N VAL A 322 -5.44 -2.38 28.63
CA VAL A 322 -6.36 -3.11 29.52
C VAL A 322 -6.01 -2.78 30.96
N VAL A 323 -6.95 -2.20 31.69
CA VAL A 323 -6.76 -1.80 33.10
C VAL A 323 -7.89 -2.30 33.99
N PRO A 324 -7.61 -2.67 35.25
CA PRO A 324 -8.66 -2.96 36.24
C PRO A 324 -9.59 -1.77 36.45
N ALA A 325 -10.88 -2.02 36.54
CA ALA A 325 -11.93 -1.01 36.72
C ALA A 325 -12.88 -1.34 37.89
N GLY A 326 -12.41 -2.11 38.88
CA GLY A 326 -13.12 -2.51 40.07
C GLY A 326 -13.58 -3.97 40.04
N THR A 327 -14.25 -4.39 41.12
CA THR A 327 -14.72 -5.77 41.30
C THR A 327 -16.24 -5.80 41.35
N THR A 328 -16.84 -6.81 40.77
CA THR A 328 -18.29 -7.07 40.78
C THR A 328 -18.54 -8.44 41.42
N LYS A 329 -19.82 -8.75 41.71
CA LYS A 329 -20.22 -10.10 42.12
C LYS A 329 -19.86 -11.21 41.13
N LYS A 330 -19.64 -10.83 39.83
CA LYS A 330 -19.34 -11.75 38.75
C LYS A 330 -17.85 -11.87 38.42
N GLY A 331 -16.99 -11.09 39.09
CA GLY A 331 -15.55 -11.10 38.85
C GLY A 331 -14.96 -9.71 38.70
N LEU A 332 -13.71 -9.65 38.27
CA LEU A 332 -12.95 -8.43 38.02
C LEU A 332 -13.50 -7.70 36.80
N ARG A 333 -13.82 -6.44 36.96
CA ARG A 333 -14.17 -5.56 35.85
C ARG A 333 -12.91 -4.92 35.28
N VAL A 334 -12.79 -4.89 33.96
CA VAL A 334 -11.69 -4.22 33.24
C VAL A 334 -12.24 -3.20 32.23
N SER A 335 -11.47 -2.16 32.02
CA SER A 335 -11.62 -1.25 30.88
C SER A 335 -10.63 -1.62 29.81
N ILE A 336 -11.09 -1.76 28.57
CA ILE A 336 -10.31 -2.08 27.38
C ILE A 336 -10.40 -0.90 26.47
N THR A 337 -9.29 -0.21 26.23
CA THR A 337 -9.22 0.98 25.38
C THR A 337 -8.46 0.68 24.11
N ASN A 338 -9.05 0.98 22.96
CA ASN A 338 -8.40 0.98 21.65
C ASN A 338 -7.82 2.37 21.38
N ASN A 339 -6.52 2.46 21.19
CA ASN A 339 -5.80 3.72 20.96
C ASN A 339 -5.47 3.94 19.48
N THR A 340 -6.11 3.20 18.56
CA THR A 340 -5.76 3.21 17.14
C THR A 340 -6.95 3.50 16.23
N SER A 341 -6.65 3.68 14.95
CA SER A 341 -7.65 3.92 13.89
C SER A 341 -8.34 2.64 13.41
N PHE A 342 -7.94 1.47 13.84
CA PHE A 342 -8.53 0.19 13.43
C PHE A 342 -9.48 -0.34 14.51
N ASP A 343 -10.58 -0.93 14.06
CA ASP A 343 -11.50 -1.64 14.94
C ASP A 343 -10.94 -3.03 15.29
N TYR A 344 -11.22 -3.51 16.51
CA TYR A 344 -10.94 -4.90 16.90
C TYR A 344 -12.21 -5.61 17.31
N THR A 345 -12.25 -6.91 17.04
CA THR A 345 -13.31 -7.80 17.51
C THR A 345 -12.69 -8.84 18.44
N LEU A 346 -13.04 -8.77 19.72
CA LEU A 346 -12.53 -9.67 20.73
C LEU A 346 -13.56 -10.75 21.02
N ASN A 347 -13.11 -11.98 21.18
CA ASN A 347 -13.92 -13.10 21.63
C ASN A 347 -13.42 -13.57 22.98
N ASP A 348 -14.29 -13.46 23.99
CA ASP A 348 -14.07 -13.91 25.36
C ASP A 348 -14.94 -15.16 25.57
N ASN A 349 -14.41 -16.35 25.26
CA ASN A 349 -15.09 -17.63 25.43
C ASN A 349 -16.51 -17.68 24.81
N GLY A 350 -16.65 -17.19 23.58
CA GLY A 350 -17.91 -17.12 22.85
C GLY A 350 -18.67 -15.79 22.99
N ARG A 351 -18.23 -14.91 23.90
CA ARG A 351 -18.77 -13.57 24.02
C ARG A 351 -18.01 -12.61 23.12
N ILE A 352 -18.67 -12.07 22.12
CA ILE A 352 -18.09 -11.09 21.19
C ILE A 352 -18.15 -9.69 21.80
N ILE A 353 -17.01 -8.99 21.76
CA ILE A 353 -16.84 -7.62 22.21
C ILE A 353 -16.27 -6.83 21.03
N THR A 354 -17.09 -5.93 20.48
CA THR A 354 -16.58 -4.95 19.49
C THR A 354 -15.83 -3.85 20.23
N LEU A 355 -14.62 -3.57 19.80
CA LEU A 355 -13.75 -2.53 20.32
C LEU A 355 -13.43 -1.52 19.20
N PRO A 356 -14.31 -0.52 18.99
CA PRO A 356 -14.13 0.45 17.91
C PRO A 356 -12.87 1.29 18.08
N ALA A 357 -12.40 1.88 16.99
CA ALA A 357 -11.30 2.84 16.98
C ALA A 357 -11.52 3.96 18.01
N PHE A 358 -10.53 4.24 18.85
CA PHE A 358 -10.54 5.28 19.89
C PHE A 358 -11.63 5.13 20.95
N HIS A 359 -12.19 3.94 21.14
CA HIS A 359 -13.21 3.70 22.15
C HIS A 359 -12.69 2.86 23.32
N THR A 360 -13.38 3.00 24.45
CA THR A 360 -13.21 2.19 25.64
C THR A 360 -14.44 1.35 25.86
N VAL A 361 -14.27 0.05 26.06
CA VAL A 361 -15.35 -0.86 26.45
C VAL A 361 -15.06 -1.47 27.82
N SER A 362 -16.11 -1.89 28.54
CA SER A 362 -15.97 -2.59 29.80
C SER A 362 -16.26 -4.07 29.62
N ALA A 363 -15.43 -4.91 30.21
CA ALA A 363 -15.65 -6.35 30.32
C ALA A 363 -15.56 -6.82 31.76
N THR A 364 -16.23 -7.92 32.10
CA THR A 364 -16.11 -8.59 33.39
C THR A 364 -15.42 -9.93 33.16
N LEU A 365 -14.33 -10.16 33.84
CA LEU A 365 -13.52 -11.39 33.77
C LEU A 365 -13.93 -12.34 34.89
N THR A 366 -13.92 -13.64 34.60
CA THR A 366 -14.20 -14.69 35.57
C THR A 366 -12.96 -15.18 36.36
N GLY A 367 -11.82 -14.52 36.14
CA GLY A 367 -10.53 -14.87 36.79
C GLY A 367 -9.61 -13.66 36.87
N ASP A 368 -8.34 -13.91 37.14
CA ASP A 368 -7.27 -12.90 37.24
C ASP A 368 -6.57 -12.60 35.88
N LYS A 369 -7.00 -13.24 34.83
CA LYS A 369 -6.44 -13.13 33.47
C LYS A 369 -7.52 -12.72 32.47
N ALA A 370 -7.16 -11.81 31.58
CA ALA A 370 -7.95 -11.48 30.42
C ALA A 370 -7.36 -12.21 29.18
N ILE A 371 -8.05 -13.24 28.72
CA ILE A 371 -7.66 -13.99 27.51
C ILE A 371 -8.69 -13.71 26.44
N TYR A 372 -8.24 -13.19 25.30
CA TYR A 372 -9.10 -12.88 24.17
C TYR A 372 -8.57 -13.52 22.89
N THR A 373 -9.49 -14.09 22.11
CA THR A 373 -9.23 -14.32 20.68
C THR A 373 -9.55 -13.03 19.93
N VAL A 374 -8.61 -12.50 19.17
CA VAL A 374 -8.81 -11.32 18.33
C VAL A 374 -9.26 -11.81 16.96
N GLU A 375 -10.58 -11.76 16.71
CA GLU A 375 -11.24 -12.41 15.57
C GLU A 375 -10.79 -11.85 14.21
N ASN A 376 -10.41 -10.59 14.16
CA ASN A 376 -9.94 -9.94 12.95
C ASN A 376 -8.41 -9.80 12.89
N MET A 377 -7.68 -10.66 13.60
CA MET A 377 -6.22 -10.78 13.46
C MET A 377 -5.84 -12.23 13.14
N ILE A 378 -5.23 -12.42 11.97
CA ILE A 378 -4.99 -13.75 11.40
C ILE A 378 -3.48 -13.99 11.24
N HIS A 379 -3.03 -15.17 11.66
CA HIS A 379 -1.66 -15.63 11.41
C HIS A 379 -1.66 -16.98 10.66
N THR A 380 -0.54 -17.69 10.69
CA THR A 380 -0.34 -18.98 10.03
C THR A 380 -1.52 -19.95 10.21
N SER A 381 -1.79 -20.76 9.19
CA SER A 381 -2.88 -21.74 9.16
C SER A 381 -4.27 -21.15 9.41
N ASN A 382 -4.47 -19.90 8.99
CA ASN A 382 -5.72 -19.14 9.15
C ASN A 382 -6.22 -19.06 10.61
N GLN A 383 -5.29 -19.13 11.57
CA GLN A 383 -5.61 -19.06 12.98
C GLN A 383 -5.79 -17.61 13.44
N ARG A 384 -6.68 -17.43 14.41
CA ARG A 384 -6.88 -16.13 15.08
C ARG A 384 -5.86 -15.91 16.17
N LEU A 385 -5.43 -14.67 16.34
CA LEU A 385 -4.52 -14.28 17.40
C LEU A 385 -5.19 -14.44 18.76
N VAL A 386 -4.55 -15.17 19.67
CA VAL A 386 -4.97 -15.28 21.08
C VAL A 386 -3.99 -14.50 21.94
N VAL A 387 -4.52 -13.59 22.76
CA VAL A 387 -3.71 -12.72 23.63
C VAL A 387 -4.17 -12.84 25.08
N GLU A 388 -3.20 -13.00 25.99
CA GLU A 388 -3.41 -12.97 27.44
C GLU A 388 -2.89 -11.65 28.01
N PHE A 389 -3.71 -10.95 28.79
CA PHE A 389 -3.30 -9.81 29.60
C PHE A 389 -3.22 -10.23 31.07
N LYS A 390 -2.03 -10.08 31.66
CA LYS A 390 -1.86 -10.21 33.12
C LYS A 390 -2.28 -8.89 33.72
N LEU A 391 -3.26 -8.95 34.61
CA LEU A 391 -3.72 -7.77 35.33
C LEU A 391 -2.95 -7.70 36.65
N ALA A 392 -2.32 -6.55 36.92
CA ALA A 392 -1.76 -6.30 38.25
C ALA A 392 -2.91 -6.27 39.24
N LYS A 393 -2.74 -6.99 40.38
CA LYS A 393 -3.67 -6.98 41.50
C LYS A 393 -3.65 -5.63 42.20
#